data_1dbbb0b275b77c53a1286096f4d46f26
#
_entry.id   1dbbb0b275b77c53a1286096f4d46f26
#
_cell.length_a   1.000
_cell.length_b   1.000
_cell.length_c   1.000
_cell.angle_alpha   90.00
_cell.angle_beta   90.00
_cell.angle_gamma   90.00
#
_symmetry.space_group_name_H-M   'P 1'
#
loop_
_entity.id
_entity.type
_entity.pdbx_description
1 polymer ?
#
loop_
_entity_poly.entity_id
_entity_poly.type
_entity_poly.pdbx_seq_one_letter_code
_entity_poly.pdbx_strand_id
1 'polypeptide(L)'
;MNRHQDDMRLYSVNPFTGKSKQIIQESVPKFIKEEVMENSIVGKKNILLPSDRDGYMHLYLYDMKGKLIRQVEKGNYDVTAIYGMDEKTGDIYFQAAMLNAHDRQVYVAHKNGKVERLTSEEGSNSAYFSGDYRYFVNNWSSYSHPYVYTVRNNKGKVIKTLEDNKKLLEKTKQYNWGTVSYTHLRAHET
;
A
#
# COMPACT_ATOMS: atom_id res chain seq x y z
N MET A 1 -4.72 -7.00 -19.98
CA MET A 1 -3.59 -7.96 -19.78
C MET A 1 -3.77 -9.12 -20.75
N ASN A 2 -2.69 -9.67 -21.30
CA ASN A 2 -2.75 -10.83 -22.19
C ASN A 2 -2.97 -12.13 -21.37
N ARG A 3 -3.18 -13.27 -22.09
CA ARG A 3 -3.45 -14.58 -21.46
C ARG A 3 -2.29 -15.11 -20.62
N HIS A 4 -1.05 -14.76 -20.97
CA HIS A 4 0.15 -15.21 -20.24
C HIS A 4 0.45 -14.32 -19.03
N GLN A 5 -0.28 -13.20 -18.87
CA GLN A 5 -0.08 -12.22 -17.79
C GLN A 5 1.32 -11.60 -17.78
N ASP A 6 2.01 -11.58 -18.90
CA ASP A 6 3.35 -11.01 -19.04
C ASP A 6 3.38 -9.67 -19.79
N ASP A 7 2.23 -9.24 -20.36
CA ASP A 7 2.05 -7.96 -21.04
C ASP A 7 0.73 -7.30 -20.61
N MET A 8 0.85 -6.19 -19.89
CA MET A 8 -0.27 -5.35 -19.45
C MET A 8 -0.24 -4.04 -20.24
N ARG A 9 -1.43 -3.61 -20.72
CA ARG A 9 -1.57 -2.35 -21.44
C ARG A 9 -2.75 -1.55 -20.90
N LEU A 10 -2.49 -0.30 -20.59
CA LEU A 10 -3.50 0.68 -20.21
C LEU A 10 -3.84 1.56 -21.42
N TYR A 11 -5.14 1.72 -21.69
CA TYR A 11 -5.64 2.52 -22.79
C TYR A 11 -6.52 3.67 -22.29
N SER A 12 -6.40 4.82 -22.93
CA SER A 12 -7.40 5.88 -22.87
C SER A 12 -8.39 5.67 -24.00
N VAL A 13 -9.68 5.72 -23.70
CA VAL A 13 -10.74 5.56 -24.70
C VAL A 13 -11.62 6.80 -24.71
N ASN A 14 -11.89 7.34 -25.90
CA ASN A 14 -12.87 8.39 -26.07
C ASN A 14 -14.27 7.77 -26.08
N PRO A 15 -15.14 8.06 -25.09
CA PRO A 15 -16.44 7.40 -24.95
C PRO A 15 -17.43 7.76 -26.08
N PHE A 16 -17.21 8.86 -26.81
CA PHE A 16 -18.11 9.28 -27.87
C PHE A 16 -17.74 8.70 -29.25
N THR A 17 -16.44 8.46 -29.48
CA THR A 17 -15.95 8.00 -30.80
C THR A 17 -15.46 6.56 -30.78
N GLY A 18 -15.31 5.95 -29.61
CA GLY A 18 -14.72 4.62 -29.42
C GLY A 18 -13.21 4.56 -29.73
N LYS A 19 -12.58 5.66 -30.15
CA LYS A 19 -11.14 5.68 -30.43
C LYS A 19 -10.34 5.44 -29.16
N SER A 20 -9.45 4.47 -29.22
CA SER A 20 -8.56 4.12 -28.11
C SER A 20 -7.12 4.51 -28.42
N LYS A 21 -6.35 4.86 -27.39
CA LYS A 21 -4.92 5.12 -27.45
C LYS A 21 -4.23 4.43 -26.29
N GLN A 22 -3.23 3.60 -26.58
CA GLN A 22 -2.38 3.03 -25.55
C GLN A 22 -1.58 4.13 -24.87
N ILE A 23 -1.55 4.13 -23.52
CA ILE A 23 -0.83 5.12 -22.71
C ILE A 23 0.29 4.49 -21.88
N ILE A 24 0.09 3.31 -21.31
CA ILE A 24 1.14 2.59 -20.57
C ILE A 24 1.19 1.17 -21.08
N GLN A 25 2.39 0.62 -21.16
CA GLN A 25 2.65 -0.80 -21.36
C GLN A 25 3.67 -1.25 -20.34
N GLU A 26 3.43 -2.39 -19.75
CA GLU A 26 4.35 -3.08 -18.88
C GLU A 26 4.47 -4.52 -19.34
N SER A 27 5.70 -4.96 -19.58
CA SER A 27 6.01 -6.32 -19.98
C SER A 27 7.10 -6.86 -19.06
N VAL A 28 6.89 -8.04 -18.53
CA VAL A 28 7.81 -8.70 -17.58
C VAL A 28 8.10 -10.13 -18.04
N PRO A 29 9.28 -10.70 -17.72
CA PRO A 29 9.63 -12.04 -18.18
C PRO A 29 8.90 -13.18 -17.44
N LYS A 30 8.18 -12.87 -16.37
CA LYS A 30 7.42 -13.86 -15.58
C LYS A 30 5.93 -13.60 -15.76
N PHE A 31 5.27 -13.05 -14.75
CA PHE A 31 3.87 -12.67 -14.83
C PHE A 31 3.61 -11.39 -14.01
N ILE A 32 2.62 -10.63 -14.43
CA ILE A 32 2.12 -9.44 -13.73
C ILE A 32 0.92 -9.88 -12.89
N LYS A 33 0.95 -9.60 -11.61
CA LYS A 33 -0.16 -9.90 -10.69
C LYS A 33 -1.41 -9.09 -11.06
N GLU A 34 -2.60 -9.69 -10.97
CA GLU A 34 -3.87 -8.99 -11.26
C GLU A 34 -4.08 -7.79 -10.36
N GLU A 35 -3.63 -7.85 -9.11
CA GLU A 35 -3.67 -6.78 -8.11
C GLU A 35 -3.02 -5.48 -8.61
N VAL A 36 -2.07 -5.56 -9.54
CA VAL A 36 -1.46 -4.37 -10.20
C VAL A 36 -2.51 -3.52 -10.91
N MET A 37 -3.44 -4.16 -11.63
CA MET A 37 -4.51 -3.44 -12.31
C MET A 37 -5.57 -2.94 -11.33
N GLU A 38 -5.97 -3.77 -10.37
CA GLU A 38 -7.01 -3.46 -9.40
C GLU A 38 -6.62 -2.31 -8.47
N ASN A 39 -5.34 -2.24 -8.08
CA ASN A 39 -4.82 -1.21 -7.19
C ASN A 39 -4.27 0.03 -7.92
N SER A 40 -4.37 0.09 -9.25
CA SER A 40 -3.96 1.27 -10.00
C SER A 40 -4.93 2.42 -9.77
N ILE A 41 -4.41 3.63 -9.55
CA ILE A 41 -5.22 4.83 -9.34
C ILE A 41 -5.07 5.76 -10.54
N VAL A 42 -6.19 6.04 -11.20
CA VAL A 42 -6.27 7.04 -12.27
C VAL A 42 -6.85 8.32 -11.68
N GLY A 43 -5.99 9.30 -11.45
CA GLY A 43 -6.38 10.63 -10.99
C GLY A 43 -6.71 11.57 -12.14
N LYS A 44 -6.87 12.85 -11.84
CA LYS A 44 -7.13 13.89 -12.87
C LYS A 44 -5.89 14.26 -13.67
N LYS A 45 -4.72 14.21 -13.05
CA LYS A 45 -3.43 14.66 -13.65
C LYS A 45 -2.42 13.53 -13.79
N ASN A 46 -2.52 12.51 -12.95
CA ASN A 46 -1.52 11.47 -12.84
C ASN A 46 -2.17 10.09 -12.75
N ILE A 47 -1.39 9.08 -13.12
CA ILE A 47 -1.73 7.67 -12.94
C ILE A 47 -0.69 7.10 -11.98
N LEU A 48 -1.16 6.46 -10.90
CA LEU A 48 -0.33 5.72 -9.96
C LEU A 48 -0.47 4.23 -10.26
N LEU A 49 0.63 3.59 -10.60
CA LEU A 49 0.67 2.18 -10.97
C LEU A 49 1.59 1.42 -10.00
N PRO A 50 1.11 0.40 -9.26
CA PRO A 50 2.00 -0.55 -8.60
C PRO A 50 2.68 -1.46 -9.61
N SER A 51 3.92 -1.85 -9.35
CA SER A 51 4.67 -2.78 -10.21
C SER A 51 5.81 -3.43 -9.43
N ASP A 52 6.08 -4.69 -9.71
CA ASP A 52 7.20 -5.44 -9.15
C ASP A 52 8.38 -5.59 -10.12
N ARG A 53 8.48 -4.69 -11.09
CA ARG A 53 9.48 -4.68 -12.17
C ARG A 53 10.93 -4.65 -11.69
N ASP A 54 11.19 -4.15 -10.49
CA ASP A 54 12.52 -4.08 -9.86
C ASP A 54 12.74 -5.13 -8.77
N GLY A 55 11.83 -6.11 -8.65
CA GLY A 55 11.93 -7.26 -7.76
C GLY A 55 11.07 -7.19 -6.50
N TYR A 56 10.53 -6.00 -6.19
CA TYR A 56 9.58 -5.76 -5.10
C TYR A 56 8.39 -4.94 -5.61
N MET A 57 7.25 -5.06 -4.95
CA MET A 57 6.07 -4.26 -5.30
C MET A 57 6.29 -2.80 -4.88
N HIS A 58 6.50 -1.92 -5.85
CA HIS A 58 6.69 -0.48 -5.67
C HIS A 58 5.67 0.34 -6.46
N LEU A 59 5.62 1.65 -6.18
CA LEU A 59 4.70 2.59 -6.80
C LEU A 59 5.40 3.46 -7.84
N TYR A 60 4.78 3.58 -9.01
CA TYR A 60 5.27 4.36 -10.14
C TYR A 60 4.23 5.40 -10.54
N LEU A 61 4.64 6.66 -10.60
CA LEU A 61 3.79 7.79 -10.96
C LEU A 61 4.01 8.16 -12.42
N TYR A 62 2.93 8.20 -13.18
CA TYR A 62 2.91 8.58 -14.60
C TYR A 62 2.05 9.83 -14.82
N ASP A 63 2.33 10.57 -15.90
CA ASP A 63 1.38 11.56 -16.40
C ASP A 63 0.23 10.88 -17.17
N MET A 64 -0.79 11.65 -17.54
CA MET A 64 -1.95 11.15 -18.30
C MET A 64 -1.63 10.72 -19.73
N LYS A 65 -0.41 10.97 -20.21
CA LYS A 65 0.10 10.52 -21.53
C LYS A 65 0.89 9.22 -21.42
N GLY A 66 1.08 8.70 -20.19
CA GLY A 66 1.84 7.48 -19.92
C GLY A 66 3.35 7.67 -19.80
N LYS A 67 3.83 8.92 -19.70
CA LYS A 67 5.24 9.19 -19.41
C LYS A 67 5.49 8.98 -17.92
N LEU A 68 6.47 8.14 -17.58
CA LEU A 68 6.91 7.95 -16.21
C LEU A 68 7.47 9.27 -15.66
N ILE A 69 6.88 9.74 -14.56
CA ILE A 69 7.35 10.93 -13.83
C ILE A 69 8.42 10.51 -12.83
N ARG A 70 8.14 9.50 -12.00
CA ARG A 70 9.07 8.99 -11.00
C ARG A 70 8.64 7.63 -10.45
N GLN A 71 9.56 6.88 -9.90
CA GLN A 71 9.30 5.89 -8.88
C GLN A 71 9.00 6.63 -7.56
N VAL A 72 7.94 6.25 -6.86
CA VAL A 72 7.45 6.97 -5.68
C VAL A 72 8.33 6.72 -4.47
N GLU A 73 8.70 5.46 -4.29
CA GLU A 73 9.57 4.95 -3.25
C GLU A 73 10.36 3.75 -3.77
N LYS A 74 11.37 3.29 -3.04
CA LYS A 74 12.20 2.14 -3.40
C LYS A 74 12.86 1.51 -2.18
N GLY A 75 13.19 0.23 -2.27
CA GLY A 75 13.87 -0.51 -1.20
C GLY A 75 13.68 -2.01 -1.34
N ASN A 76 14.14 -2.77 -0.37
CA ASN A 76 13.97 -4.23 -0.34
C ASN A 76 12.72 -4.61 0.47
N TYR A 77 11.57 -4.14 0.06
CA TYR A 77 10.28 -4.36 0.70
C TYR A 77 9.14 -4.20 -0.30
N ASP A 78 7.98 -4.75 0.04
CA ASP A 78 6.77 -4.60 -0.75
C ASP A 78 5.86 -3.51 -0.19
N VAL A 79 5.27 -2.71 -1.09
CA VAL A 79 4.05 -1.96 -0.83
C VAL A 79 2.89 -2.96 -0.81
N THR A 80 2.13 -2.99 0.27
CA THR A 80 1.08 -3.99 0.50
C THR A 80 -0.33 -3.45 0.35
N ALA A 81 -0.52 -2.12 0.39
CA ALA A 81 -1.78 -1.46 0.06
C ALA A 81 -1.55 -0.01 -0.38
N ILE A 82 -2.44 0.52 -1.21
CA ILE A 82 -2.45 1.91 -1.64
C ILE A 82 -3.73 2.56 -1.11
N TYR A 83 -3.58 3.65 -0.35
CA TYR A 83 -4.71 4.36 0.24
C TYR A 83 -5.18 5.53 -0.59
N GLY A 84 -4.30 6.06 -1.45
CA GLY A 84 -4.67 7.11 -2.37
C GLY A 84 -3.58 8.13 -2.67
N MET A 85 -3.96 9.12 -3.47
CA MET A 85 -3.10 10.20 -3.90
C MET A 85 -3.84 11.53 -3.72
N ASP A 86 -3.30 12.43 -2.91
CA ASP A 86 -3.78 13.81 -2.82
C ASP A 86 -3.22 14.62 -3.99
N GLU A 87 -4.05 14.88 -4.98
CA GLU A 87 -3.65 15.65 -6.16
C GLU A 87 -3.34 17.13 -5.89
N LYS A 88 -3.73 17.68 -4.73
CA LYS A 88 -3.43 19.06 -4.35
C LYS A 88 -1.99 19.20 -3.88
N THR A 89 -1.55 18.29 -3.00
CA THR A 89 -0.20 18.30 -2.44
C THR A 89 0.77 17.47 -3.27
N GLY A 90 0.28 16.43 -3.96
CA GLY A 90 1.06 15.41 -4.65
C GLY A 90 1.55 14.31 -3.71
N ASP A 91 0.99 14.24 -2.51
CA ASP A 91 1.30 13.21 -1.52
C ASP A 91 0.59 11.89 -1.87
N ILE A 92 1.28 10.78 -1.63
CA ILE A 92 0.77 9.43 -1.91
C ILE A 92 0.83 8.65 -0.61
N TYR A 93 -0.33 8.07 -0.21
CA TYR A 93 -0.50 7.33 1.03
C TYR A 93 -0.57 5.84 0.76
N PHE A 94 0.21 5.05 1.48
CA PHE A 94 0.32 3.62 1.24
C PHE A 94 0.73 2.86 2.50
N GLN A 95 0.62 1.53 2.44
CA GLN A 95 1.11 0.61 3.46
C GLN A 95 2.30 -0.17 2.90
N ALA A 96 3.31 -0.40 3.72
CA ALA A 96 4.46 -1.19 3.32
C ALA A 96 5.11 -1.94 4.49
N ALA A 97 5.90 -2.95 4.15
CA ALA A 97 6.69 -3.79 5.06
C ALA A 97 8.14 -3.30 5.20
N MET A 98 8.36 -1.97 5.35
CA MET A 98 9.71 -1.37 5.33
C MET A 98 10.57 -1.73 6.53
N LEU A 99 9.99 -2.00 7.70
CA LEU A 99 10.73 -2.25 8.94
C LEU A 99 11.16 -3.72 9.04
N ASN A 100 10.24 -4.59 8.73
CA ASN A 100 10.45 -6.04 8.74
C ASN A 100 9.34 -6.73 7.92
N ALA A 101 9.46 -8.03 7.69
CA ALA A 101 8.51 -8.78 6.87
C ALA A 101 7.13 -8.99 7.54
N HIS A 102 7.04 -8.82 8.87
CA HIS A 102 5.83 -9.12 9.64
C HIS A 102 4.95 -7.89 9.85
N ASP A 103 5.57 -6.71 10.00
CA ASP A 103 4.86 -5.49 10.31
C ASP A 103 4.35 -4.80 9.06
N ARG A 104 3.23 -4.15 9.22
CA ARG A 104 2.65 -3.26 8.22
C ARG A 104 2.51 -1.88 8.81
N GLN A 105 3.10 -0.89 8.14
CA GLN A 105 3.06 0.50 8.58
C GLN A 105 2.47 1.38 7.50
N VAL A 106 1.83 2.45 7.93
CA VAL A 106 1.27 3.47 7.02
C VAL A 106 2.31 4.54 6.78
N TYR A 107 2.50 4.88 5.51
CA TYR A 107 3.47 5.86 5.03
C TYR A 107 2.81 6.92 4.16
N VAL A 108 3.48 8.05 4.06
CA VAL A 108 3.24 9.07 3.04
C VAL A 108 4.53 9.30 2.25
N ALA A 109 4.42 9.29 0.93
CA ALA A 109 5.48 9.75 0.03
C ALA A 109 5.12 11.14 -0.48
N HIS A 110 5.93 12.11 -0.14
CA HIS A 110 5.74 13.50 -0.57
C HIS A 110 6.19 13.72 -2.01
N LYS A 111 5.69 14.79 -2.61
CA LYS A 111 6.05 15.19 -3.98
C LYS A 111 7.55 15.36 -4.18
N ASN A 112 8.28 15.79 -3.17
CA ASN A 112 9.74 15.96 -3.19
C ASN A 112 10.53 14.65 -3.07
N GLY A 113 9.85 13.50 -2.96
CA GLY A 113 10.45 12.17 -2.83
C GLY A 113 10.75 11.74 -1.39
N LYS A 114 10.51 12.60 -0.38
CA LYS A 114 10.65 12.20 1.02
C LYS A 114 9.53 11.23 1.40
N VAL A 115 9.87 10.14 2.06
CA VAL A 115 8.91 9.19 2.62
C VAL A 115 8.90 9.30 4.13
N GLU A 116 7.72 9.42 4.72
CA GLU A 116 7.53 9.52 6.16
C GLU A 116 6.58 8.43 6.66
N ARG A 117 6.89 7.86 7.82
CA ARG A 117 6.03 6.88 8.50
C ARG A 117 5.00 7.61 9.36
N LEU A 118 3.73 7.22 9.22
CA LEU A 118 2.60 7.82 9.94
C LEU A 118 2.14 7.00 11.16
N THR A 119 2.58 5.73 11.27
CA THR A 119 2.25 4.84 12.39
C THR A 119 3.52 4.34 13.06
N SER A 120 3.51 4.16 14.37
CA SER A 120 4.69 3.79 15.16
C SER A 120 4.55 2.46 15.87
N GLU A 121 3.33 1.97 16.03
CA GLU A 121 3.02 0.74 16.74
C GLU A 121 3.52 -0.49 15.96
N GLU A 122 4.26 -1.37 16.62
CA GLU A 122 4.69 -2.65 16.06
C GLU A 122 3.49 -3.55 15.76
N GLY A 123 3.54 -4.27 14.65
CA GLY A 123 2.47 -5.13 14.18
C GLY A 123 1.81 -4.60 12.90
N SER A 124 0.55 -4.92 12.71
CA SER A 124 -0.18 -4.57 11.50
C SER A 124 -0.97 -3.28 11.69
N ASN A 125 -0.65 -2.27 10.89
CA ASN A 125 -1.37 -1.01 10.81
C ASN A 125 -2.00 -0.86 9.43
N SER A 126 -3.29 -0.51 9.38
CA SER A 126 -4.00 -0.16 8.16
C SER A 126 -4.75 1.15 8.33
N ALA A 127 -5.06 1.84 7.26
CA ALA A 127 -5.63 3.18 7.31
C ALA A 127 -6.86 3.33 6.42
N TYR A 128 -7.82 4.13 6.89
CA TYR A 128 -8.95 4.62 6.12
C TYR A 128 -8.91 6.15 6.11
N PHE A 129 -8.50 6.73 4.99
CA PHE A 129 -8.34 8.17 4.86
C PHE A 129 -9.66 8.88 4.58
N SER A 130 -9.79 10.11 5.12
CA SER A 130 -10.84 11.04 4.69
C SER A 130 -10.61 11.45 3.22
N GLY A 131 -11.68 11.84 2.51
CA GLY A 131 -11.58 12.21 1.10
C GLY A 131 -10.66 13.42 0.80
N ASP A 132 -10.31 14.18 1.82
CA ASP A 132 -9.38 15.32 1.74
C ASP A 132 -8.00 15.03 2.32
N TYR A 133 -7.72 13.78 2.71
CA TYR A 133 -6.47 13.29 3.29
C TYR A 133 -5.98 14.04 4.55
N ARG A 134 -6.84 14.80 5.23
CA ARG A 134 -6.46 15.49 6.46
C ARG A 134 -6.43 14.60 7.69
N TYR A 135 -7.26 13.54 7.67
CA TYR A 135 -7.41 12.59 8.77
C TYR A 135 -7.47 11.17 8.23
N PHE A 136 -7.13 10.23 9.09
CA PHE A 136 -7.38 8.82 8.83
C PHE A 136 -7.73 8.07 10.12
N VAL A 137 -8.51 7.01 9.98
CA VAL A 137 -8.71 6.02 11.03
C VAL A 137 -7.61 4.98 10.85
N ASN A 138 -6.74 4.83 11.87
CA ASN A 138 -5.79 3.74 11.93
C ASN A 138 -6.43 2.56 12.63
N ASN A 139 -6.32 1.38 12.04
CA ASN A 139 -6.64 0.10 12.62
C ASN A 139 -5.33 -0.64 12.88
N TRP A 140 -4.97 -0.81 14.15
CA TRP A 140 -3.75 -1.46 14.58
C TRP A 140 -4.03 -2.73 15.35
N SER A 141 -3.25 -3.77 15.12
CA SER A 141 -3.21 -4.98 15.93
C SER A 141 -1.82 -5.59 15.91
N SER A 142 -1.52 -6.39 16.93
CA SER A 142 -0.33 -7.23 16.97
C SER A 142 -0.68 -8.63 17.49
N TYR A 143 0.30 -9.52 17.52
CA TYR A 143 0.10 -10.85 18.09
C TYR A 143 -0.45 -10.82 19.51
N SER A 144 0.00 -9.86 20.33
CA SER A 144 -0.38 -9.74 21.75
C SER A 144 -1.48 -8.71 22.01
N HIS A 145 -1.93 -7.96 21.00
CA HIS A 145 -2.92 -6.90 21.15
C HIS A 145 -4.07 -7.03 20.15
N PRO A 146 -5.32 -7.05 20.64
CA PRO A 146 -6.48 -6.99 19.76
C PRO A 146 -6.53 -5.64 19.03
N TYR A 147 -7.41 -5.54 18.05
CA TYR A 147 -7.54 -4.32 17.23
C TYR A 147 -7.79 -3.07 18.08
N VAL A 148 -7.00 -2.04 17.83
CA VAL A 148 -7.15 -0.69 18.38
C VAL A 148 -7.45 0.28 17.24
N TYR A 149 -8.47 1.09 17.39
CA TYR A 149 -8.89 2.06 16.38
C TYR A 149 -8.62 3.47 16.88
N THR A 150 -7.86 4.25 16.11
CA THR A 150 -7.53 5.64 16.43
C THR A 150 -7.79 6.55 15.24
N VAL A 151 -8.31 7.74 15.50
CA VAL A 151 -8.32 8.84 14.53
C VAL A 151 -6.98 9.56 14.62
N ARG A 152 -6.33 9.75 13.48
CA ARG A 152 -5.05 10.45 13.35
C ARG A 152 -5.16 11.56 12.30
N ASN A 153 -4.31 12.58 12.46
CA ASN A 153 -4.12 13.53 11.37
C ASN A 153 -3.13 12.98 10.33
N ASN A 154 -2.99 13.67 9.21
CA ASN A 154 -2.08 13.29 8.11
C ASN A 154 -0.57 13.34 8.46
N LYS A 155 -0.21 13.74 9.67
CA LYS A 155 1.15 13.66 10.22
C LYS A 155 1.32 12.48 11.20
N GLY A 156 0.31 11.61 11.30
CA GLY A 156 0.31 10.44 12.17
C GLY A 156 -0.02 10.72 13.65
N LYS A 157 -0.24 11.99 14.04
CA LYS A 157 -0.58 12.33 15.44
C LYS A 157 -1.97 11.82 15.78
N VAL A 158 -2.08 11.04 16.86
CA VAL A 158 -3.36 10.57 17.40
C VAL A 158 -4.19 11.76 17.90
N ILE A 159 -5.40 11.87 17.39
CA ILE A 159 -6.40 12.87 17.79
C ILE A 159 -7.40 12.27 18.79
N LYS A 160 -7.83 11.03 18.53
CA LYS A 160 -8.82 10.33 19.37
C LYS A 160 -8.64 8.83 19.24
N THR A 161 -8.77 8.12 20.35
CA THR A 161 -8.96 6.67 20.36
C THR A 161 -10.47 6.40 20.26
N LEU A 162 -10.88 5.60 19.30
CA LEU A 162 -12.25 5.18 19.07
C LEU A 162 -12.57 3.92 19.88
N GLU A 163 -11.65 2.95 19.84
CA GLU A 163 -11.75 1.69 20.55
C GLU A 163 -10.35 1.20 20.92
N ASP A 164 -10.11 0.88 22.17
CA ASP A 164 -8.83 0.36 22.66
C ASP A 164 -8.86 -1.13 23.02
N ASN A 165 -10.03 -1.74 23.01
CA ASN A 165 -10.26 -3.15 23.31
C ASN A 165 -9.60 -3.67 24.61
N LYS A 166 -9.35 -2.77 25.60
CA LYS A 166 -8.73 -3.15 26.88
C LYS A 166 -9.45 -4.27 27.59
N LYS A 167 -10.79 -4.25 27.57
CA LYS A 167 -11.60 -5.32 28.20
C LYS A 167 -11.37 -6.68 27.52
N LEU A 168 -11.20 -6.68 26.20
CA LEU A 168 -10.88 -7.88 25.46
C LEU A 168 -9.46 -8.33 25.77
N LEU A 169 -8.49 -7.41 25.81
CA LEU A 169 -7.11 -7.68 26.16
C LEU A 169 -6.99 -8.32 27.55
N GLU A 170 -7.71 -7.81 28.55
CA GLU A 170 -7.72 -8.41 29.89
C GLU A 170 -8.30 -9.84 29.89
N LYS A 171 -9.36 -10.09 29.11
CA LYS A 171 -9.89 -11.44 28.96
C LYS A 171 -8.89 -12.39 28.28
N THR A 172 -8.14 -11.91 27.27
CA THR A 172 -7.18 -12.75 26.56
C THR A 172 -5.96 -13.13 27.40
N LYS A 173 -5.61 -12.34 28.45
CA LYS A 173 -4.54 -12.68 29.41
C LYS A 173 -4.80 -13.99 30.19
N GLN A 174 -6.06 -14.44 30.24
CA GLN A 174 -6.42 -15.69 30.90
C GLN A 174 -6.02 -16.93 30.09
N TYR A 175 -5.69 -16.74 28.82
CA TYR A 175 -5.29 -17.82 27.92
C TYR A 175 -3.76 -17.81 27.74
N ASN A 176 -3.18 -18.98 27.82
CA ASN A 176 -1.76 -19.14 27.50
C ASN A 176 -1.58 -19.21 25.98
N TRP A 177 -1.31 -18.07 25.35
CA TRP A 177 -0.98 -18.02 23.92
C TRP A 177 0.41 -18.59 23.73
N GLY A 178 0.53 -19.62 22.88
CA GLY A 178 1.82 -20.16 22.51
C GLY A 178 2.72 -19.10 21.85
N THR A 179 4.02 -19.21 22.03
CA THR A 179 4.96 -18.34 21.33
C THR A 179 4.95 -18.66 19.83
N VAL A 180 4.74 -17.64 19.00
CA VAL A 180 4.91 -17.80 17.54
C VAL A 180 6.39 -17.71 17.23
N SER A 181 6.97 -18.79 16.69
CA SER A 181 8.31 -18.80 16.14
C SER A 181 8.26 -19.17 14.66
N TYR A 182 9.00 -18.43 13.85
CA TYR A 182 9.15 -18.74 12.43
C TYR A 182 10.45 -19.52 12.24
N THR A 183 10.34 -20.78 11.86
CA THR A 183 11.49 -21.56 11.40
C THR A 183 11.57 -21.46 9.88
N HIS A 184 12.76 -21.18 9.35
CA HIS A 184 13.01 -21.33 7.92
C HIS A 184 13.05 -22.81 7.59
N LEU A 185 11.93 -23.36 7.15
CA LEU A 185 11.93 -24.67 6.51
C LEU A 185 12.54 -24.48 5.11
N ARG A 186 13.83 -24.79 4.98
CA ARG A 186 14.35 -25.15 3.66
C ARG A 186 13.71 -26.49 3.32
N ALA A 187 12.86 -26.49 2.29
CA ALA A 187 12.47 -27.75 1.67
C ALA A 187 13.77 -28.44 1.22
N HIS A 188 14.11 -29.56 1.87
CA HIS A 188 15.10 -30.45 1.31
C HIS A 188 14.45 -31.05 0.08
N GLU A 189 14.90 -30.63 -1.09
CA GLU A 189 14.65 -31.38 -2.30
C GLU A 189 15.29 -32.75 -2.11
N THR A 190 14.46 -33.75 -1.90
CA THR A 190 14.84 -35.16 -1.99
C THR A 190 14.75 -35.59 -3.44
#